data_d23d17d01d21b788c1ca11f0babbc8d6
#
_entry.id   d23d17d01d21b788c1ca11f0babbc8d6
#
_cell.length_a   1.000
_cell.length_b   1.000
_cell.length_c   1.000
_cell.angle_alpha   90.00
_cell.angle_beta   90.00
_cell.angle_gamma   90.00
#
_symmetry.space_group_name_H-M   'P 1'
#
loop_
_entity.id
_entity.type
_entity.pdbx_description
1 polymer ?
#
loop_
_entity_poly.entity_id
_entity_poly.type
_entity_poly.pdbx_seq_one_letter_code
_entity_poly.pdbx_strand_id
1 'polypeptide(L)'
;MTTPPHAAAARAPSAAVVLGPGVAAIEGAPPLAFRDVDLLERPDRPDRRFTLVVPAAAVVAVIGEEESGVEALGRLALGLDAPATGAVEVFGVPIAALPYAQLLVFRRRLGYLPQGDGLLQNLSLRDNVALPVRFATDHRLREVDTRVAQLLDDFRLRAIATLRPAQANEEDRRRAAVARSVALDPRLVVLELPFVGLSSRAATDLLDKVSHCDDGSRRAVLLTSRDLSPSLRTLVTSVVRVVDGVATDDTK
;
A
#
# COMPACT_ATOMS: atom_id res chain seq x y z
N MET A 1 51.59 7.39 16.46
CA MET A 1 50.89 6.34 15.68
C MET A 1 49.42 6.66 15.77
N THR A 2 48.92 7.35 14.76
CA THR A 2 47.55 7.85 14.65
C THR A 2 46.78 6.92 13.72
N THR A 3 45.76 6.28 14.23
CA THR A 3 44.84 5.39 13.48
C THR A 3 43.97 6.23 12.54
N PRO A 4 43.81 5.87 11.27
CA PRO A 4 42.92 6.59 10.37
C PRO A 4 41.44 6.29 10.64
N PRO A 5 40.51 7.23 10.35
CA PRO A 5 39.11 7.05 10.61
C PRO A 5 38.49 6.06 9.60
N HIS A 6 37.59 5.25 10.13
CA HIS A 6 36.73 4.29 9.42
C HIS A 6 36.03 4.93 8.23
N ALA A 7 36.36 4.49 7.03
CA ALA A 7 35.64 4.84 5.82
C ALA A 7 34.20 4.29 5.92
N ALA A 8 33.23 5.19 5.84
CA ALA A 8 31.83 4.84 5.72
C ALA A 8 31.64 4.02 4.44
N ALA A 9 31.16 2.79 4.58
CA ALA A 9 30.82 1.94 3.46
C ALA A 9 29.75 2.63 2.60
N ALA A 10 30.10 2.91 1.35
CA ALA A 10 29.20 3.43 0.35
C ALA A 10 28.03 2.44 0.18
N ARG A 11 26.83 2.91 0.46
CA ARG A 11 25.58 2.18 0.28
C ARG A 11 25.46 1.82 -1.22
N ALA A 12 25.37 0.53 -1.54
CA ALA A 12 25.13 0.07 -2.90
C ALA A 12 23.87 0.77 -3.46
N PRO A 13 23.89 1.19 -4.75
CA PRO A 13 22.73 1.82 -5.35
C PRO A 13 21.55 0.85 -5.29
N SER A 14 20.43 1.33 -4.74
CA SER A 14 19.16 0.61 -4.74
C SER A 14 18.81 0.28 -6.20
N ALA A 15 18.58 -1.00 -6.49
CA ALA A 15 18.21 -1.42 -7.84
C ALA A 15 16.99 -0.60 -8.31
N ALA A 16 17.11 -0.01 -9.50
CA ALA A 16 16.04 0.79 -10.10
C ALA A 16 14.74 -0.05 -10.16
N VAL A 17 13.67 0.46 -9.59
CA VAL A 17 12.37 -0.22 -9.64
C VAL A 17 11.85 -0.11 -11.06
N VAL A 18 11.87 -1.21 -11.81
CA VAL A 18 11.29 -1.26 -13.16
C VAL A 18 9.78 -1.42 -13.03
N LEU A 19 9.02 -0.42 -13.46
CA LEU A 19 7.55 -0.39 -13.35
C LEU A 19 6.87 -1.16 -14.48
N GLY A 20 7.60 -1.45 -15.57
CA GLY A 20 7.12 -2.21 -16.72
C GLY A 20 7.95 -1.93 -17.97
N PRO A 21 7.68 -2.59 -19.12
CA PRO A 21 8.35 -2.30 -20.37
C PRO A 21 8.21 -0.83 -20.75
N GLY A 22 9.34 -0.13 -20.84
CA GLY A 22 9.38 1.29 -21.20
C GLY A 22 8.99 2.28 -20.09
N VAL A 23 8.72 1.82 -18.86
CA VAL A 23 8.45 2.68 -17.71
C VAL A 23 9.41 2.34 -16.58
N ALA A 24 10.31 3.25 -16.27
CA ALA A 24 11.23 3.13 -15.14
C ALA A 24 10.85 4.13 -14.04
N ALA A 25 11.06 3.73 -12.79
CA ALA A 25 11.00 4.67 -11.68
C ALA A 25 12.06 5.76 -11.87
N ILE A 26 11.72 6.99 -11.49
CA ILE A 26 12.67 8.08 -11.47
C ILE A 26 13.51 7.92 -10.19
N GLU A 27 14.82 7.87 -10.34
CA GLU A 27 15.73 7.72 -9.20
C GLU A 27 15.55 8.88 -8.20
N GLY A 28 15.42 8.53 -6.91
CA GLY A 28 15.19 9.53 -5.86
C GLY A 28 13.74 10.04 -5.75
N ALA A 29 12.85 9.68 -6.68
CA ALA A 29 11.45 10.07 -6.55
C ALA A 29 10.75 9.32 -5.40
N PRO A 30 9.78 9.97 -4.71
CA PRO A 30 9.01 9.31 -3.69
C PRO A 30 8.15 8.17 -4.29
N PRO A 31 7.91 7.09 -3.53
CA PRO A 31 7.01 6.00 -3.95
C PRO A 31 5.62 6.47 -4.34
N LEU A 32 5.07 7.50 -3.68
CA LEU A 32 3.77 8.06 -4.01
C LEU A 32 3.76 9.55 -3.70
N ALA A 33 3.22 10.35 -4.61
CA ALA A 33 2.96 11.76 -4.38
C ALA A 33 1.62 12.17 -5.00
N PHE A 34 0.84 12.88 -4.23
CA PHE A 34 -0.33 13.65 -4.67
C PHE A 34 0.10 15.12 -4.74
N ARG A 35 -0.13 15.78 -5.87
CA ARG A 35 0.27 17.18 -6.09
C ARG A 35 -0.94 17.99 -6.51
N ASP A 36 -1.40 18.85 -5.63
CA ASP A 36 -2.52 19.79 -5.86
C ASP A 36 -3.79 19.12 -6.39
N VAL A 37 -4.10 17.93 -5.87
CA VAL A 37 -5.23 17.10 -6.30
C VAL A 37 -6.53 17.63 -5.68
N ASP A 38 -7.57 17.77 -6.49
CA ASP A 38 -8.94 17.97 -6.01
C ASP A 38 -9.55 16.62 -5.64
N LEU A 39 -9.62 16.30 -4.35
CA LEU A 39 -10.16 15.03 -3.86
C LEU A 39 -11.69 14.97 -3.91
N LEU A 40 -12.37 16.12 -3.91
CA LEU A 40 -13.82 16.21 -3.79
C LEU A 40 -14.50 16.60 -5.10
N GLU A 41 -13.68 16.83 -6.15
CA GLU A 41 -14.16 17.28 -7.47
C GLU A 41 -15.10 18.50 -7.39
N ARG A 42 -14.73 19.47 -6.53
CA ARG A 42 -15.51 20.68 -6.31
C ARG A 42 -14.90 21.88 -7.06
N PRO A 43 -15.35 22.15 -8.29
CA PRO A 43 -14.79 23.25 -9.11
C PRO A 43 -15.08 24.64 -8.54
N ASP A 44 -16.08 24.76 -7.67
CA ASP A 44 -16.43 25.99 -6.94
C ASP A 44 -15.46 26.32 -5.78
N ARG A 45 -14.58 25.37 -5.41
CA ARG A 45 -13.60 25.49 -4.32
C ARG A 45 -12.17 25.27 -4.81
N PRO A 46 -11.65 26.11 -5.70
CA PRO A 46 -10.32 25.92 -6.32
C PRO A 46 -9.15 26.05 -5.32
N ASP A 47 -9.41 26.60 -4.14
CA ASP A 47 -8.49 26.71 -3.02
C ASP A 47 -8.28 25.40 -2.25
N ARG A 48 -9.15 24.40 -2.45
CA ARG A 48 -9.10 23.11 -1.78
C ARG A 48 -8.28 22.13 -2.59
N ARG A 49 -7.01 21.98 -2.22
CA ARG A 49 -6.06 21.10 -2.91
C ARG A 49 -5.36 20.21 -1.90
N PHE A 50 -5.29 18.93 -2.25
CA PHE A 50 -4.59 17.92 -1.47
C PHE A 50 -3.19 17.70 -2.03
N THR A 51 -2.19 17.89 -1.17
CA THR A 51 -0.80 17.55 -1.48
C THR A 51 -0.27 16.66 -0.39
N LEU A 52 0.30 15.52 -0.77
CA LEU A 52 0.88 14.53 0.14
C LEU A 52 2.04 13.82 -0.55
N VAL A 53 3.12 13.62 0.18
CA VAL A 53 4.24 12.77 -0.25
C VAL A 53 4.39 11.60 0.72
N VAL A 54 4.45 10.38 0.18
CA VAL A 54 4.80 9.18 0.93
C VAL A 54 6.27 8.86 0.66
N PRO A 55 7.17 9.10 1.61
CA PRO A 55 8.60 8.82 1.43
C PRO A 55 8.87 7.31 1.34
N ALA A 56 10.04 6.95 0.78
CA ALA A 56 10.51 5.57 0.83
C ALA A 56 10.67 5.10 2.28
N ALA A 57 10.33 3.83 2.53
CA ALA A 57 10.42 3.21 3.85
C ALA A 57 9.56 3.88 4.96
N ALA A 58 8.61 4.74 4.59
CA ALA A 58 7.72 5.44 5.51
C ALA A 58 6.34 4.79 5.55
N VAL A 59 5.71 4.84 6.72
CA VAL A 59 4.29 4.54 6.92
C VAL A 59 3.57 5.86 7.16
N VAL A 60 2.74 6.26 6.21
CA VAL A 60 1.95 7.50 6.27
C VAL A 60 0.49 7.13 6.50
N ALA A 61 -0.08 7.61 7.58
CA ALA A 61 -1.49 7.46 7.86
C ALA A 61 -2.25 8.73 7.50
N VAL A 62 -3.32 8.56 6.74
CA VAL A 62 -4.24 9.65 6.39
C VAL A 62 -5.55 9.42 7.15
N ILE A 63 -5.88 10.37 8.02
CA ILE A 63 -7.10 10.34 8.84
C ILE A 63 -8.13 11.28 8.20
N GLY A 64 -9.33 10.76 7.99
CA GLY A 64 -10.45 11.57 7.51
C GLY A 64 -11.77 10.87 7.76
N GLU A 65 -12.82 11.69 7.93
CA GLU A 65 -14.19 11.23 8.01
C GLU A 65 -14.74 10.90 6.61
N GLU A 66 -15.89 10.27 6.55
CA GLU A 66 -16.62 10.09 5.30
C GLU A 66 -16.85 11.44 4.60
N GLU A 67 -16.78 11.45 3.27
CA GLU A 67 -16.90 12.67 2.45
C GLU A 67 -15.75 13.69 2.60
N SER A 68 -14.68 13.36 3.33
CA SER A 68 -13.48 14.22 3.38
C SER A 68 -12.62 14.13 2.12
N GLY A 69 -12.84 13.13 1.26
CA GLY A 69 -12.07 12.82 0.06
C GLY A 69 -11.00 11.75 0.27
N VAL A 70 -10.79 11.23 1.49
CA VAL A 70 -9.80 10.17 1.76
C VAL A 70 -10.11 8.87 1.03
N GLU A 71 -11.37 8.62 0.73
CA GLU A 71 -11.86 7.46 -0.01
C GLU A 71 -11.43 7.45 -1.48
N ALA A 72 -11.01 8.58 -2.03
CA ALA A 72 -10.49 8.68 -3.40
C ALA A 72 -9.01 8.26 -3.51
N LEU A 73 -8.25 8.31 -2.41
CA LEU A 73 -6.79 8.18 -2.42
C LEU A 73 -6.31 6.86 -3.03
N GLY A 74 -6.92 5.74 -2.68
CA GLY A 74 -6.52 4.44 -3.21
C GLY A 74 -6.80 4.31 -4.70
N ARG A 75 -7.97 4.74 -5.14
CA ARG A 75 -8.36 4.69 -6.56
C ARG A 75 -7.48 5.60 -7.42
N LEU A 76 -7.18 6.80 -6.93
CA LEU A 76 -6.24 7.73 -7.56
C LEU A 76 -4.82 7.16 -7.62
N ALA A 77 -4.31 6.58 -6.51
CA ALA A 77 -2.98 5.97 -6.47
C ALA A 77 -2.81 4.78 -7.42
N LEU A 78 -3.90 4.09 -7.76
CA LEU A 78 -3.92 2.98 -8.71
C LEU A 78 -4.21 3.42 -10.15
N GLY A 79 -4.51 4.70 -10.38
CA GLY A 79 -4.98 5.18 -11.68
C GLY A 79 -6.28 4.48 -12.11
N LEU A 80 -7.15 4.14 -11.16
CA LEU A 80 -8.52 3.70 -11.44
C LEU A 80 -9.40 4.90 -11.77
N ASP A 81 -9.10 6.02 -11.12
CA ASP A 81 -9.66 7.33 -11.41
C ASP A 81 -8.51 8.29 -11.78
N ALA A 82 -8.80 9.25 -12.63
CA ALA A 82 -7.90 10.36 -12.92
C ALA A 82 -8.31 11.56 -12.05
N PRO A 83 -7.36 12.30 -11.46
CA PRO A 83 -7.70 13.48 -10.71
C PRO A 83 -8.26 14.57 -11.65
N ALA A 84 -9.31 15.27 -11.25
CA ALA A 84 -9.88 16.37 -12.02
C ALA A 84 -8.87 17.53 -12.18
N THR A 85 -8.03 17.73 -11.17
CA THR A 85 -6.91 18.69 -11.19
C THR A 85 -5.71 18.11 -10.44
N GLY A 86 -4.53 18.64 -10.73
CA GLY A 86 -3.29 18.16 -10.12
C GLY A 86 -2.75 16.88 -10.77
N ALA A 87 -1.88 16.20 -10.05
CA ALA A 87 -1.27 14.97 -10.52
C ALA A 87 -1.05 13.96 -9.40
N VAL A 88 -1.14 12.67 -9.74
CA VAL A 88 -0.71 11.57 -8.87
C VAL A 88 0.49 10.89 -9.52
N GLU A 89 1.60 10.88 -8.81
CA GLU A 89 2.85 10.29 -9.25
C GLU A 89 3.18 9.07 -8.40
N VAL A 90 3.55 7.97 -9.04
CA VAL A 90 4.04 6.79 -8.34
C VAL A 90 5.45 6.48 -8.85
N PHE A 91 6.41 6.43 -7.94
CA PHE A 91 7.85 6.38 -8.25
C PHE A 91 8.26 7.48 -9.26
N GLY A 92 7.67 8.67 -9.13
CA GLY A 92 7.90 9.82 -10.00
C GLY A 92 7.16 9.78 -11.35
N VAL A 93 6.42 8.74 -11.66
CA VAL A 93 5.68 8.60 -12.92
C VAL A 93 4.23 9.09 -12.74
N PRO A 94 3.77 10.08 -13.53
CA PRO A 94 2.37 10.50 -13.53
C PRO A 94 1.49 9.38 -14.10
N ILE A 95 0.73 8.71 -13.24
CA ILE A 95 0.03 7.47 -13.64
C ILE A 95 -1.16 7.72 -14.56
N ALA A 96 -1.81 8.87 -14.48
CA ALA A 96 -2.92 9.23 -15.37
C ALA A 96 -2.48 9.40 -16.85
N ALA A 97 -1.18 9.62 -17.09
CA ALA A 97 -0.63 9.75 -18.44
C ALA A 97 -0.21 8.40 -19.06
N LEU A 98 -0.25 7.31 -18.30
CA LEU A 98 0.17 5.99 -18.79
C LEU A 98 -0.88 5.39 -19.74
N PRO A 99 -0.45 4.84 -20.89
CA PRO A 99 -1.32 4.00 -21.71
C PRO A 99 -1.86 2.81 -20.88
N TYR A 100 -3.10 2.38 -21.18
CA TYR A 100 -3.78 1.34 -20.41
C TYR A 100 -2.95 0.05 -20.21
N ALA A 101 -2.26 -0.42 -21.25
CA ALA A 101 -1.40 -1.60 -21.17
C ALA A 101 -0.24 -1.43 -20.17
N GLN A 102 0.36 -0.24 -20.10
CA GLN A 102 1.41 0.08 -19.13
C GLN A 102 0.84 0.22 -17.72
N LEU A 103 -0.35 0.81 -17.58
CA LEU A 103 -1.04 0.92 -16.31
C LEU A 103 -1.35 -0.46 -15.69
N LEU A 104 -1.72 -1.46 -16.49
CA LEU A 104 -1.93 -2.83 -16.01
C LEU A 104 -0.65 -3.46 -15.46
N VAL A 105 0.48 -3.28 -16.14
CA VAL A 105 1.78 -3.77 -15.67
C VAL A 105 2.21 -3.02 -14.41
N PHE A 106 2.00 -1.73 -14.38
CA PHE A 106 2.28 -0.87 -13.24
C PHE A 106 1.50 -1.31 -11.97
N ARG A 107 0.19 -1.58 -12.08
CA ARG A 107 -0.63 -2.03 -10.94
C ARG A 107 -0.13 -3.32 -10.30
N ARG A 108 0.59 -4.18 -11.03
CA ARG A 108 1.22 -5.39 -10.47
C ARG A 108 2.35 -5.08 -9.47
N ARG A 109 2.88 -3.86 -9.48
CA ARG A 109 3.95 -3.39 -8.59
C ARG A 109 3.45 -2.70 -7.34
N LEU A 110 2.14 -2.53 -7.23
CA LEU A 110 1.48 -1.91 -6.09
C LEU A 110 0.70 -2.95 -5.30
N GLY A 111 0.81 -2.90 -3.98
CA GLY A 111 -0.11 -3.59 -3.11
C GLY A 111 -1.33 -2.72 -2.84
N TYR A 112 -2.51 -3.31 -2.86
CA TYR A 112 -3.73 -2.58 -2.59
C TYR A 112 -4.73 -3.40 -1.77
N LEU A 113 -5.20 -2.79 -0.70
CA LEU A 113 -6.36 -3.25 0.07
C LEU A 113 -7.47 -2.21 -0.09
N PRO A 114 -8.57 -2.52 -0.79
CA PRO A 114 -9.72 -1.63 -0.87
C PRO A 114 -10.47 -1.54 0.46
N GLN A 115 -11.33 -0.56 0.59
CA GLN A 115 -12.32 -0.50 1.66
C GLN A 115 -13.13 -1.82 1.67
N GLY A 116 -13.27 -2.41 2.84
CA GLY A 116 -13.74 -3.78 2.95
C GLY A 116 -12.56 -4.78 2.88
N ASP A 117 -12.79 -6.01 2.51
CA ASP A 117 -11.73 -7.01 2.34
C ASP A 117 -11.42 -7.31 0.86
N GLY A 118 -12.37 -7.02 -0.03
CA GLY A 118 -12.25 -7.27 -1.47
C GLY A 118 -12.00 -8.74 -1.83
N LEU A 119 -12.26 -9.69 -0.91
CA LEU A 119 -12.05 -11.10 -1.16
C LEU A 119 -13.13 -11.66 -2.08
N LEU A 120 -12.74 -12.54 -3.00
CA LEU A 120 -13.68 -13.27 -3.85
C LEU A 120 -14.37 -14.35 -3.03
N GLN A 121 -15.69 -14.23 -2.87
CA GLN A 121 -16.49 -15.06 -1.97
C GLN A 121 -16.61 -16.54 -2.39
N ASN A 122 -16.41 -16.84 -3.67
CA ASN A 122 -16.41 -18.17 -4.23
C ASN A 122 -15.06 -18.91 -4.14
N LEU A 123 -14.01 -18.23 -3.71
CA LEU A 123 -12.67 -18.79 -3.53
C LEU A 123 -12.36 -19.02 -2.05
N SER A 124 -11.46 -19.98 -1.76
CA SER A 124 -10.89 -20.16 -0.42
C SER A 124 -10.00 -18.96 -0.04
N LEU A 125 -9.66 -18.80 1.25
CA LEU A 125 -8.69 -17.79 1.68
C LEU A 125 -7.33 -18.00 1.01
N ARG A 126 -6.87 -19.27 0.90
CA ARG A 126 -5.66 -19.64 0.16
C ARG A 126 -5.71 -19.17 -1.29
N ASP A 127 -6.80 -19.45 -1.98
CA ASP A 127 -6.91 -19.09 -3.40
C ASP A 127 -7.00 -17.58 -3.59
N ASN A 128 -7.65 -16.86 -2.68
CA ASN A 128 -7.64 -15.39 -2.67
C ASN A 128 -6.22 -14.83 -2.54
N VAL A 129 -5.41 -15.35 -1.61
CA VAL A 129 -4.00 -14.95 -1.43
C VAL A 129 -3.16 -15.32 -2.65
N ALA A 130 -3.47 -16.44 -3.32
CA ALA A 130 -2.74 -16.91 -4.49
C ALA A 130 -2.99 -16.09 -5.76
N LEU A 131 -4.12 -15.38 -5.87
CA LEU A 131 -4.51 -14.67 -7.09
C LEU A 131 -3.40 -13.80 -7.69
N PRO A 132 -2.79 -12.85 -6.94
CA PRO A 132 -1.75 -12.00 -7.51
C PRO A 132 -0.56 -12.81 -8.03
N VAL A 133 -0.13 -13.82 -7.28
CA VAL A 133 1.04 -14.64 -7.64
C VAL A 133 0.76 -15.47 -8.90
N ARG A 134 -0.45 -16.02 -9.04
CA ARG A 134 -0.84 -16.83 -10.22
C ARG A 134 -0.97 -16.00 -11.50
N PHE A 135 -1.46 -14.77 -11.40
CA PHE A 135 -1.81 -13.97 -12.58
C PHE A 135 -0.82 -12.86 -12.94
N ALA A 136 0.07 -12.50 -12.03
CA ALA A 136 1.00 -11.40 -12.27
C ALA A 136 2.43 -11.86 -12.59
N THR A 137 2.74 -13.14 -12.47
CA THR A 137 4.09 -13.67 -12.65
C THR A 137 4.07 -14.88 -13.58
N ASP A 138 5.19 -15.12 -14.28
CA ASP A 138 5.41 -16.33 -15.07
C ASP A 138 5.98 -17.48 -14.20
N HIS A 139 5.72 -17.44 -12.90
CA HIS A 139 6.22 -18.42 -11.95
C HIS A 139 5.66 -19.81 -12.22
N ARG A 140 6.52 -20.82 -12.01
CA ARG A 140 6.08 -22.22 -12.04
C ARG A 140 5.13 -22.50 -10.87
N LEU A 141 4.20 -23.43 -11.03
CA LEU A 141 3.20 -23.77 -10.01
C LEU A 141 3.81 -24.03 -8.63
N ARG A 142 4.99 -24.67 -8.57
CA ARG A 142 5.70 -24.95 -7.30
C ARG A 142 6.16 -23.67 -6.59
N GLU A 143 6.60 -22.67 -7.32
CA GLU A 143 7.04 -21.37 -6.77
C GLU A 143 5.84 -20.60 -6.23
N VAL A 144 4.71 -20.66 -6.95
CA VAL A 144 3.43 -20.10 -6.48
C VAL A 144 3.00 -20.76 -5.18
N ASP A 145 3.04 -22.09 -5.10
CA ASP A 145 2.63 -22.81 -3.90
C ASP A 145 3.54 -22.52 -2.71
N THR A 146 4.85 -22.40 -2.93
CA THR A 146 5.81 -22.03 -1.88
C THR A 146 5.53 -20.62 -1.37
N ARG A 147 5.35 -19.65 -2.25
CA ARG A 147 5.06 -18.27 -1.88
C ARG A 147 3.75 -18.14 -1.10
N VAL A 148 2.71 -18.80 -1.58
CA VAL A 148 1.39 -18.82 -0.92
C VAL A 148 1.48 -19.46 0.46
N ALA A 149 2.23 -20.57 0.60
CA ALA A 149 2.43 -21.22 1.91
C ALA A 149 3.13 -20.28 2.91
N GLN A 150 4.16 -19.56 2.49
CA GLN A 150 4.83 -18.54 3.32
C GLN A 150 3.85 -17.46 3.78
N LEU A 151 3.08 -16.88 2.87
CA LEU A 151 2.09 -15.85 3.21
C LEU A 151 1.03 -16.36 4.19
N LEU A 152 0.55 -17.60 4.01
CA LEU A 152 -0.42 -18.21 4.93
C LEU A 152 0.16 -18.40 6.33
N ASP A 153 1.45 -18.72 6.45
CA ASP A 153 2.14 -18.81 7.74
C ASP A 153 2.34 -17.43 8.36
N ASP A 154 2.90 -16.49 7.61
CA ASP A 154 3.20 -15.13 8.07
C ASP A 154 1.95 -14.42 8.59
N PHE A 155 0.81 -14.61 7.92
CA PHE A 155 -0.45 -14.02 8.31
C PHE A 155 -1.33 -14.93 9.17
N ARG A 156 -0.79 -16.08 9.68
CA ARG A 156 -1.48 -17.04 10.57
C ARG A 156 -2.78 -17.59 9.98
N LEU A 157 -2.79 -17.88 8.69
CA LEU A 157 -3.97 -18.34 7.96
C LEU A 157 -3.93 -19.83 7.63
N ARG A 158 -2.84 -20.54 7.91
CA ARG A 158 -2.63 -21.93 7.47
C ARG A 158 -3.76 -22.87 7.92
N ALA A 159 -4.19 -22.78 9.17
CA ALA A 159 -5.22 -23.65 9.73
C ALA A 159 -6.61 -23.47 9.10
N ILE A 160 -6.86 -22.31 8.51
CA ILE A 160 -8.16 -21.91 7.95
C ILE A 160 -8.10 -21.65 6.45
N ALA A 161 -6.98 -21.99 5.81
CA ALA A 161 -6.68 -21.68 4.41
C ALA A 161 -7.75 -22.18 3.41
N THR A 162 -8.42 -23.27 3.73
CA THR A 162 -9.47 -23.88 2.90
C THR A 162 -10.85 -23.25 3.08
N LEU A 163 -11.05 -22.44 4.12
CA LEU A 163 -12.33 -21.77 4.36
C LEU A 163 -12.57 -20.71 3.27
N ARG A 164 -13.84 -20.50 2.95
CA ARG A 164 -14.29 -19.34 2.16
C ARG A 164 -14.46 -18.12 3.05
N PRO A 165 -14.41 -16.89 2.51
CA PRO A 165 -14.57 -15.66 3.30
C PRO A 165 -15.81 -15.66 4.21
N ALA A 166 -16.94 -16.16 3.73
CA ALA A 166 -18.18 -16.26 4.53
C ALA A 166 -18.09 -17.20 5.74
N GLN A 167 -17.10 -18.09 5.79
CA GLN A 167 -16.88 -19.06 6.87
C GLN A 167 -15.82 -18.58 7.87
N ALA A 168 -15.08 -17.54 7.54
CA ALA A 168 -14.02 -16.96 8.36
C ALA A 168 -14.54 -15.78 9.17
N ASN A 169 -13.94 -15.52 10.34
CA ASN A 169 -14.24 -14.32 11.11
C ASN A 169 -13.65 -13.07 10.43
N GLU A 170 -14.01 -11.88 10.92
CA GLU A 170 -13.61 -10.61 10.33
C GLU A 170 -12.09 -10.41 10.37
N GLU A 171 -11.43 -10.74 11.47
CA GLU A 171 -9.97 -10.63 11.62
C GLU A 171 -9.25 -11.50 10.60
N ASP A 172 -9.68 -12.76 10.41
CA ASP A 172 -9.06 -13.69 9.47
C ASP A 172 -9.26 -13.26 8.01
N ARG A 173 -10.46 -12.75 7.67
CA ARG A 173 -10.70 -12.15 6.35
C ARG A 173 -9.77 -10.96 6.10
N ARG A 174 -9.63 -10.09 7.09
CA ARG A 174 -8.75 -8.91 7.00
C ARG A 174 -7.29 -9.34 6.80
N ARG A 175 -6.81 -10.32 7.57
CA ARG A 175 -5.47 -10.88 7.39
C ARG A 175 -5.26 -11.45 5.99
N ALA A 176 -6.24 -12.19 5.46
CA ALA A 176 -6.15 -12.74 4.11
C ALA A 176 -6.12 -11.66 3.02
N ALA A 177 -6.93 -10.61 3.17
CA ALA A 177 -6.96 -9.48 2.25
C ALA A 177 -5.63 -8.69 2.25
N VAL A 178 -5.05 -8.49 3.42
CA VAL A 178 -3.73 -7.85 3.54
C VAL A 178 -2.62 -8.77 3.01
N ALA A 179 -2.64 -10.08 3.31
CA ALA A 179 -1.68 -11.04 2.75
C ALA A 179 -1.71 -11.02 1.21
N ARG A 180 -2.91 -10.93 0.62
CA ARG A 180 -3.07 -10.77 -0.83
C ARG A 180 -2.46 -9.48 -1.35
N SER A 181 -2.61 -8.36 -0.63
CA SER A 181 -2.06 -7.07 -1.07
C SER A 181 -0.53 -7.04 -1.12
N VAL A 182 0.14 -7.87 -0.32
CA VAL A 182 1.61 -7.96 -0.27
C VAL A 182 2.16 -9.20 -0.99
N ALA A 183 1.32 -9.97 -1.67
CA ALA A 183 1.68 -11.27 -2.22
C ALA A 183 2.83 -11.20 -3.26
N LEU A 184 2.96 -10.09 -3.99
CA LEU A 184 4.03 -9.83 -4.97
C LEU A 184 5.22 -9.06 -4.39
N ASP A 185 5.31 -8.94 -3.08
CA ASP A 185 6.33 -8.15 -2.38
C ASP A 185 6.51 -6.72 -2.94
N PRO A 186 5.43 -5.92 -3.05
CA PRO A 186 5.50 -4.58 -3.62
C PRO A 186 6.27 -3.63 -2.71
N ARG A 187 6.94 -2.62 -3.29
CA ARG A 187 7.66 -1.58 -2.54
C ARG A 187 6.74 -0.47 -2.03
N LEU A 188 5.53 -0.39 -2.55
CA LEU A 188 4.47 0.53 -2.12
C LEU A 188 3.17 -0.23 -1.92
N VAL A 189 2.52 0.00 -0.78
CA VAL A 189 1.20 -0.55 -0.46
C VAL A 189 0.25 0.57 -0.07
N VAL A 190 -0.95 0.54 -0.60
CA VAL A 190 -2.06 1.43 -0.23
C VAL A 190 -3.15 0.61 0.46
N LEU A 191 -3.52 0.99 1.67
CA LEU A 191 -4.45 0.25 2.51
C LEU A 191 -5.62 1.17 2.91
N GLU A 192 -6.82 0.83 2.51
CA GLU A 192 -8.02 1.57 2.92
C GLU A 192 -8.67 0.90 4.14
N LEU A 193 -8.75 1.66 5.22
CA LEU A 193 -9.35 1.23 6.50
C LEU A 193 -8.90 -0.18 6.95
N PRO A 194 -7.57 -0.47 6.98
CA PRO A 194 -7.06 -1.83 7.15
C PRO A 194 -7.36 -2.45 8.52
N PHE A 195 -7.70 -1.65 9.52
CA PHE A 195 -7.81 -2.10 10.91
C PHE A 195 -9.22 -2.21 11.44
N VAL A 196 -10.23 -1.97 10.60
CA VAL A 196 -11.63 -2.12 11.02
C VAL A 196 -11.89 -3.55 11.47
N GLY A 197 -12.54 -3.70 12.63
CA GLY A 197 -12.84 -5.01 13.22
C GLY A 197 -11.68 -5.73 13.90
N LEU A 198 -10.47 -5.12 13.95
CA LEU A 198 -9.31 -5.70 14.59
C LEU A 198 -9.10 -5.20 16.01
N SER A 199 -8.61 -6.08 16.89
CA SER A 199 -8.04 -5.65 18.17
C SER A 199 -6.78 -4.81 17.96
N SER A 200 -6.41 -3.94 18.90
CA SER A 200 -5.20 -3.12 18.81
C SER A 200 -3.94 -3.96 18.57
N ARG A 201 -3.84 -5.13 19.21
CA ARG A 201 -2.72 -6.06 19.01
C ARG A 201 -2.69 -6.62 17.59
N ALA A 202 -3.84 -7.07 17.07
CA ALA A 202 -3.92 -7.61 15.71
C ALA A 202 -3.59 -6.54 14.66
N ALA A 203 -4.07 -5.31 14.87
CA ALA A 203 -3.78 -4.18 13.99
C ALA A 203 -2.28 -3.83 13.99
N THR A 204 -1.64 -3.82 15.16
CA THR A 204 -0.20 -3.56 15.31
C THR A 204 0.64 -4.65 14.64
N ASP A 205 0.34 -5.93 14.91
CA ASP A 205 1.01 -7.08 14.28
C ASP A 205 0.87 -7.03 12.74
N LEU A 206 -0.30 -6.63 12.24
CA LEU A 206 -0.58 -6.55 10.82
C LEU A 206 0.18 -5.41 10.15
N LEU A 207 0.20 -4.22 10.76
CA LEU A 207 0.94 -3.07 10.24
C LEU A 207 2.44 -3.34 10.22
N ASP A 208 2.99 -3.94 11.26
CA ASP A 208 4.40 -4.32 11.31
C ASP A 208 4.77 -5.25 10.14
N LYS A 209 3.98 -6.31 9.91
CA LYS A 209 4.22 -7.24 8.78
C LYS A 209 4.13 -6.56 7.42
N VAL A 210 3.15 -5.70 7.21
CA VAL A 210 2.99 -4.96 5.94
C VAL A 210 4.15 -4.00 5.71
N SER A 211 4.72 -3.45 6.78
CA SER A 211 5.78 -2.44 6.69
C SER A 211 7.13 -3.00 6.26
N HIS A 212 7.28 -4.32 6.14
CA HIS A 212 8.52 -4.98 5.75
C HIS A 212 8.36 -5.76 4.44
N CYS A 213 9.38 -5.66 3.58
CA CYS A 213 9.55 -6.50 2.40
C CYS A 213 10.22 -7.82 2.77
N ASP A 214 10.19 -8.79 1.86
CA ASP A 214 10.79 -10.12 2.07
C ASP A 214 12.32 -10.06 2.29
N ASP A 215 12.99 -9.05 1.73
CA ASP A 215 14.42 -8.80 1.92
C ASP A 215 14.76 -8.06 3.25
N GLY A 216 13.77 -7.85 4.10
CA GLY A 216 13.91 -7.15 5.37
C GLY A 216 13.95 -5.62 5.25
N SER A 217 13.94 -5.06 4.05
CA SER A 217 13.84 -3.60 3.88
C SER A 217 12.44 -3.09 4.26
N ARG A 218 12.35 -1.79 4.58
CA ARG A 218 11.05 -1.18 4.88
C ARG A 218 10.30 -0.81 3.59
N ARG A 219 9.02 -1.09 3.60
CA ARG A 219 8.07 -0.76 2.54
C ARG A 219 7.50 0.63 2.78
N ALA A 220 7.20 1.35 1.70
CA ALA A 220 6.37 2.54 1.76
C ALA A 220 4.90 2.11 1.90
N VAL A 221 4.20 2.68 2.88
CA VAL A 221 2.80 2.37 3.15
C VAL A 221 2.01 3.67 3.23
N LEU A 222 0.95 3.79 2.45
CA LEU A 222 -0.12 4.75 2.66
C LEU A 222 -1.30 3.98 3.27
N LEU A 223 -1.80 4.41 4.40
CA LEU A 223 -3.03 3.85 4.95
C LEU A 223 -4.05 4.95 5.25
N THR A 224 -5.32 4.65 5.05
CA THR A 224 -6.41 5.52 5.50
C THR A 224 -7.03 4.98 6.77
N SER A 225 -7.51 5.86 7.65
CA SER A 225 -8.22 5.50 8.87
C SER A 225 -9.17 6.62 9.29
N ARG A 226 -10.17 6.29 10.10
CA ARG A 226 -11.00 7.31 10.78
C ARG A 226 -10.29 7.84 12.01
N ASP A 227 -9.55 6.98 12.70
CA ASP A 227 -8.72 7.30 13.86
C ASP A 227 -7.59 6.27 14.01
N LEU A 228 -6.57 6.61 14.78
CA LEU A 228 -5.46 5.72 15.10
C LEU A 228 -5.32 5.55 16.61
N SER A 229 -5.32 4.29 17.06
CA SER A 229 -4.99 3.99 18.44
C SER A 229 -3.57 4.44 18.80
N PRO A 230 -3.28 4.76 20.07
CA PRO A 230 -1.92 5.14 20.49
C PRO A 230 -0.85 4.14 20.07
N SER A 231 -1.14 2.84 20.13
CA SER A 231 -0.20 1.80 19.69
C SER A 231 0.10 1.83 18.19
N LEU A 232 -0.87 2.14 17.35
CA LEU A 232 -0.66 2.30 15.92
C LEU A 232 0.10 3.59 15.59
N ARG A 233 -0.13 4.66 16.34
CA ARG A 233 0.60 5.93 16.18
C ARG A 233 2.11 5.77 16.35
N THR A 234 2.57 4.83 17.18
CA THR A 234 4.02 4.56 17.35
C THR A 234 4.67 3.86 16.16
N LEU A 235 3.89 3.25 15.27
CA LEU A 235 4.37 2.52 14.09
C LEU A 235 4.31 3.35 12.81
N VAL A 236 3.59 4.47 12.81
CA VAL A 236 3.51 5.35 11.65
C VAL A 236 4.60 6.42 11.69
N THR A 237 5.09 6.78 10.52
CA THR A 237 6.11 7.83 10.36
C THR A 237 5.49 9.22 10.46
N SER A 238 4.29 9.38 9.90
CA SER A 238 3.54 10.63 9.93
C SER A 238 2.04 10.37 9.87
N VAL A 239 1.29 11.31 10.44
CA VAL A 239 -0.17 11.32 10.42
C VAL A 239 -0.63 12.61 9.78
N VAL A 240 -1.46 12.50 8.77
CA VAL A 240 -2.06 13.61 8.05
C VAL A 240 -3.57 13.56 8.22
N ARG A 241 -4.18 14.63 8.66
CA ARG A 241 -5.63 14.76 8.75
C ARG A 241 -6.17 15.44 7.50
N VAL A 242 -7.23 14.89 6.93
CA VAL A 242 -7.92 15.50 5.78
C VAL A 242 -9.28 16.00 6.24
N VAL A 243 -9.51 17.28 5.99
CA VAL A 243 -10.80 17.93 6.24
C VAL A 243 -11.17 18.72 4.99
N ASP A 244 -12.33 18.45 4.46
CA ASP A 244 -12.87 19.14 3.28
C ASP A 244 -11.84 19.18 2.11
N GLY A 245 -11.21 18.03 1.85
CA GLY A 245 -10.23 17.84 0.77
C GLY A 245 -8.85 18.44 0.99
N VAL A 246 -8.57 19.01 2.18
CA VAL A 246 -7.28 19.66 2.48
C VAL A 246 -6.52 18.87 3.55
N ALA A 247 -5.23 18.65 3.32
CA ALA A 247 -4.33 17.98 4.26
C ALA A 247 -3.79 18.93 5.33
N THR A 248 -3.78 18.48 6.58
CA THR A 248 -3.10 19.14 7.70
C THR A 248 -2.24 18.13 8.44
N ASP A 249 -1.05 18.53 8.89
CA ASP A 249 -0.16 17.67 9.67
C ASP A 249 -0.75 17.41 11.06
N ASP A 250 -0.90 16.16 11.44
CA ASP A 250 -1.46 15.67 12.72
C ASP A 250 -0.46 14.74 13.46
N THR A 251 0.83 14.84 13.14
CA THR A 251 1.89 13.94 13.67
C THR A 251 2.23 14.20 15.15
N LYS A 252 1.63 15.21 15.80
CA LYS A 252 1.92 15.60 17.20
C LYS A 252 1.40 14.61 18.23
#